data_675c5755f944ce95ccec417e83dc4677
#
_entry.id   675c5755f944ce95ccec417e83dc4677
#
_cell.length_a   1.000
_cell.length_b   1.000
_cell.length_c   1.000
_cell.angle_alpha   90.00
_cell.angle_beta   90.00
_cell.angle_gamma   90.00
#
_symmetry.space_group_name_H-M   'P 1'
#
loop_
_entity.id
_entity.type
_entity.pdbx_description
1 polymer ?
#
loop_
_entity_poly.entity_id
_entity_poly.type
_entity_poly.pdbx_seq_one_letter_code
_entity_poly.pdbx_strand_id
1 'polypeptide(L)'
;FWFTTCGPCVGELGDLDALNKELSGKGGALIGINAFTLDGNEAAISDAKDVLTQSGATYQNVYFNSGSEAGKFVESIYAYPTTYVVNRSGRIVGDPIVGAITSKAQADALQAQIDKALAADMG
;
A
#
# COMPACT_ATOMS: atom_id res chain seq x y z
N PHE A 1 1.85 -1.90 -2.46
CA PHE A 1 3.08 -2.00 -3.27
C PHE A 1 2.87 -1.31 -4.60
N TRP A 2 3.79 -0.46 -4.97
CA TRP A 2 3.71 0.36 -6.18
C TRP A 2 5.10 0.65 -6.73
N PHE A 3 5.17 1.25 -7.91
CA PHE A 3 6.40 1.86 -8.38
C PHE A 3 6.09 3.15 -9.15
N THR A 4 7.08 4.00 -9.24
CA THR A 4 6.90 5.42 -9.62
C THR A 4 6.37 5.61 -11.04
N THR A 5 6.69 4.73 -11.96
CA THR A 5 6.25 4.81 -13.38
C THR A 5 5.07 3.89 -13.69
N CYS A 6 4.43 3.33 -12.68
CA CYS A 6 3.28 2.46 -12.83
C CYS A 6 2.01 3.32 -12.93
N GLY A 7 1.42 3.42 -14.12
CA GLY A 7 0.23 4.23 -14.36
C GLY A 7 -0.94 3.92 -13.42
N PRO A 8 -1.39 2.65 -13.34
CA PRO A 8 -2.48 2.28 -12.42
C PRO A 8 -2.14 2.53 -10.95
N CYS A 9 -0.88 2.37 -10.56
CA CYS A 9 -0.44 2.65 -9.18
C CYS A 9 -0.61 4.12 -8.85
N VAL A 10 -0.14 4.99 -9.74
CA VAL A 10 -0.23 6.45 -9.55
C VAL A 10 -1.70 6.88 -9.58
N GLY A 11 -2.51 6.27 -10.43
CA GLY A 11 -3.93 6.58 -10.56
C GLY A 11 -4.75 6.29 -9.30
N GLU A 12 -4.30 5.39 -8.43
CA GLU A 12 -5.01 5.07 -7.19
C GLU A 12 -4.53 5.86 -5.97
N LEU A 13 -3.45 6.63 -6.08
CA LEU A 13 -2.84 7.29 -4.92
C LEU A 13 -3.81 8.22 -4.18
N GLY A 14 -4.63 8.95 -4.89
CA GLY A 14 -5.64 9.82 -4.29
C GLY A 14 -6.70 9.04 -3.51
N ASP A 15 -7.16 7.93 -4.07
CA ASP A 15 -8.15 7.06 -3.41
C ASP A 15 -7.54 6.38 -2.18
N LEU A 16 -6.27 5.99 -2.27
CA LEU A 16 -5.55 5.42 -1.14
C LEU A 16 -5.37 6.45 -0.01
N ASP A 17 -5.11 7.70 -0.36
CA ASP A 17 -4.99 8.76 0.64
C ASP A 17 -6.30 8.98 1.38
N ALA A 18 -7.42 8.99 0.66
CA ALA A 18 -8.75 9.09 1.27
C ALA A 18 -9.02 7.90 2.20
N LEU A 19 -8.64 6.70 1.78
CA LEU A 19 -8.77 5.49 2.58
C LEU A 19 -7.92 5.57 3.86
N ASN A 20 -6.71 6.09 3.76
CA ASN A 20 -5.84 6.27 4.93
C ASN A 20 -6.48 7.21 5.96
N LYS A 21 -7.09 8.30 5.52
CA LYS A 21 -7.78 9.23 6.41
C LYS A 21 -8.95 8.56 7.12
N GLU A 22 -9.71 7.74 6.41
CA GLU A 22 -10.80 6.96 6.99
C GLU A 22 -10.28 5.94 8.01
N LEU A 23 -9.22 5.20 7.67
CA LEU A 23 -8.61 4.22 8.56
C LEU A 23 -8.03 4.87 9.82
N SER A 24 -7.46 6.06 9.70
CA SER A 24 -6.90 6.79 10.84
C SER A 24 -7.95 7.03 11.93
N GLY A 25 -9.19 7.28 11.53
CA GLY A 25 -10.31 7.44 12.46
C GLY A 25 -10.72 6.13 13.14
N LYS A 26 -10.25 5.00 12.66
CA LYS A 26 -10.58 3.66 13.18
C LYS A 26 -9.38 2.96 13.82
N GLY A 27 -8.28 3.66 14.02
CA GLY A 27 -7.07 3.10 14.62
C GLY A 27 -6.17 2.34 13.66
N GLY A 28 -6.37 2.51 12.36
CA GLY A 28 -5.56 1.90 11.32
C GLY A 28 -4.73 2.91 10.56
N ALA A 29 -3.95 2.42 9.62
CA ALA A 29 -3.15 3.26 8.73
C ALA A 29 -2.88 2.52 7.43
N LEU A 30 -2.68 3.28 6.37
CA LEU A 30 -2.19 2.75 5.10
C LEU A 30 -0.72 3.10 4.97
N ILE A 31 0.07 2.15 4.52
CA ILE A 31 1.51 2.35 4.32
C ILE A 31 1.84 1.95 2.89
N GLY A 32 2.53 2.83 2.17
CA GLY A 32 3.00 2.57 0.82
C GLY A 32 4.41 1.97 0.83
N ILE A 33 4.67 1.07 -0.10
CA ILE A 33 5.99 0.49 -0.30
C ILE A 33 6.29 0.53 -1.79
N ASN A 34 7.29 1.34 -2.16
CA ASN A 34 7.70 1.51 -3.55
C ASN A 34 8.82 0.52 -3.88
N ALA A 35 8.65 -0.24 -4.95
CA ALA A 35 9.61 -1.26 -5.35
C ALA A 35 10.96 -0.68 -5.79
N PHE A 36 10.99 0.56 -6.26
CA PHE A 36 12.21 1.21 -6.72
C PHE A 36 13.05 1.79 -5.58
N THR A 37 12.48 1.95 -4.39
CA THR A 37 13.16 2.58 -3.25
C THR A 37 13.88 1.58 -2.35
N LEU A 38 13.96 0.31 -2.73
CA LEU A 38 14.75 -0.69 -2.00
C LEU A 38 16.17 -0.16 -1.74
N ASP A 39 16.71 -0.47 -0.59
CA ASP A 39 18.03 -0.05 -0.13
C ASP A 39 18.18 1.46 0.04
N GLY A 40 17.06 2.20 0.02
CA GLY A 40 17.09 3.65 0.21
C GLY A 40 17.69 4.42 -0.97
N ASN A 41 17.49 3.94 -2.20
CA ASN A 41 17.98 4.63 -3.40
C ASN A 41 17.46 6.07 -3.43
N GLU A 42 18.38 7.03 -3.31
CA GLU A 42 18.02 8.45 -3.13
C GLU A 42 17.29 9.04 -4.33
N ALA A 43 17.72 8.71 -5.55
CA ALA A 43 17.05 9.18 -6.77
C ALA A 43 15.63 8.63 -6.88
N ALA A 44 15.45 7.35 -6.57
CA ALA A 44 14.15 6.71 -6.58
C ALA A 44 13.22 7.31 -5.51
N ILE A 45 13.74 7.59 -4.33
CA ILE A 45 12.97 8.23 -3.25
C ILE A 45 12.53 9.64 -3.67
N SER A 46 13.43 10.42 -4.28
CA SER A 46 13.12 11.77 -4.75
C SER A 46 11.99 11.74 -5.79
N ASP A 47 12.09 10.84 -6.76
CA ASP A 47 11.06 10.68 -7.79
C ASP A 47 9.73 10.25 -7.19
N ALA A 48 9.75 9.33 -6.24
CA ALA A 48 8.54 8.86 -5.55
C ALA A 48 7.87 10.00 -4.77
N LYS A 49 8.64 10.81 -4.06
CA LYS A 49 8.12 11.97 -3.33
C LYS A 49 7.44 12.98 -4.26
N ASP A 50 8.02 13.23 -5.42
CA ASP A 50 7.43 14.15 -6.39
C ASP A 50 6.07 13.64 -6.87
N VAL A 51 5.98 12.35 -7.19
CA VAL A 51 4.72 11.74 -7.64
C VAL A 51 3.67 11.76 -6.52
N LEU A 52 4.05 11.43 -5.30
CA LEU A 52 3.15 11.46 -4.14
C LEU A 52 2.61 12.87 -3.91
N THR A 53 3.47 13.87 -3.97
CA THR A 53 3.08 15.28 -3.82
C THR A 53 2.10 15.71 -4.91
N GLN A 54 2.40 15.39 -6.16
CA GLN A 54 1.53 15.73 -7.30
C GLN A 54 0.16 15.05 -7.21
N SER A 55 0.11 13.85 -6.64
CA SER A 55 -1.13 13.09 -6.47
C SER A 55 -1.89 13.44 -5.20
N GLY A 56 -1.34 14.29 -4.34
CA GLY A 56 -1.96 14.67 -3.09
C GLY A 56 -1.94 13.57 -2.03
N ALA A 57 -1.07 12.57 -2.18
CA ALA A 57 -0.95 11.48 -1.24
C ALA A 57 -0.09 11.89 -0.04
N THR A 58 -0.64 11.78 1.16
CA THR A 58 0.00 12.22 2.41
C THR A 58 0.34 11.07 3.35
N TYR A 59 -0.08 9.85 3.02
CA TYR A 59 0.18 8.70 3.89
C TYR A 59 1.65 8.28 3.81
N GLN A 60 2.09 7.55 4.85
CA GLN A 60 3.48 7.15 5.00
C GLN A 60 3.90 6.15 3.93
N ASN A 61 5.08 6.36 3.37
CA ASN A 61 5.78 5.38 2.54
C ASN A 61 7.07 4.99 3.23
N VAL A 62 7.42 3.71 3.15
CA VAL A 62 8.63 3.17 3.75
C VAL A 62 9.43 2.38 2.72
N TYR A 63 10.70 2.13 3.02
CA TYR A 63 11.53 1.24 2.20
C TYR A 63 12.21 0.20 3.08
N PHE A 64 12.67 -0.86 2.44
CA PHE A 64 13.40 -1.95 3.10
C PHE A 64 14.71 -2.22 2.37
N ASN A 65 15.66 -2.80 3.07
CA ASN A 65 16.87 -3.31 2.45
C ASN A 65 16.57 -4.61 1.71
N SER A 66 17.14 -4.77 0.52
CA SER A 66 16.86 -5.91 -0.34
C SER A 66 17.23 -7.26 0.28
N GLY A 67 18.23 -7.27 1.17
CA GLY A 67 18.65 -8.47 1.88
C GLY A 67 17.78 -8.84 3.07
N SER A 68 16.88 -7.97 3.50
CA SER A 68 15.96 -8.25 4.62
C SER A 68 14.81 -9.14 4.16
N GLU A 69 14.10 -9.74 5.12
CA GLU A 69 12.90 -10.54 4.82
C GLU A 69 11.82 -9.68 4.16
N ALA A 70 11.63 -8.47 4.66
CA ALA A 70 10.67 -7.53 4.08
C ALA A 70 11.07 -7.14 2.64
N GLY A 71 12.35 -6.89 2.40
CA GLY A 71 12.86 -6.59 1.06
C GLY A 71 12.65 -7.75 0.09
N LYS A 72 12.88 -8.98 0.53
CA LYS A 72 12.61 -10.18 -0.27
C LYS A 72 11.12 -10.30 -0.57
N PHE A 73 10.25 -9.96 0.36
CA PHE A 73 8.81 -9.94 0.12
C PHE A 73 8.45 -8.93 -0.96
N VAL A 74 9.04 -7.73 -0.94
CA VAL A 74 8.83 -6.72 -1.98
C VAL A 74 9.24 -7.27 -3.35
N GLU A 75 10.39 -7.92 -3.42
CA GLU A 75 10.88 -8.51 -4.67
C GLU A 75 10.01 -9.66 -5.18
N SER A 76 9.22 -10.29 -4.32
CA SER A 76 8.31 -11.37 -4.70
C SER A 76 7.02 -10.86 -5.35
N ILE A 77 6.72 -9.58 -5.26
CA ILE A 77 5.52 -9.00 -5.87
C ILE A 77 5.70 -9.02 -7.39
N TYR A 78 4.79 -9.67 -8.09
CA TYR A 78 4.90 -9.88 -9.54
C TYR A 78 3.95 -9.01 -10.37
N ALA A 79 3.02 -8.33 -9.72
CA ALA A 79 2.06 -7.46 -10.40
C ALA A 79 1.82 -6.22 -9.56
N TYR A 80 1.59 -5.08 -10.21
CA TYR A 80 1.41 -3.80 -9.54
C TYR A 80 0.19 -3.07 -10.08
N PRO A 81 -0.53 -2.34 -9.22
CA PRO A 81 -0.35 -2.29 -7.77
C PRO A 81 -0.87 -3.57 -7.10
N THR A 82 -0.32 -3.87 -5.94
CA THR A 82 -0.80 -4.95 -5.08
C THR A 82 -0.99 -4.41 -3.67
N THR A 83 -2.10 -4.74 -3.05
CA THR A 83 -2.43 -4.28 -1.70
C THR A 83 -2.71 -5.46 -0.80
N TYR A 84 -2.10 -5.46 0.38
CA TYR A 84 -2.35 -6.44 1.43
C TYR A 84 -3.00 -5.77 2.62
N VAL A 85 -3.86 -6.49 3.31
CA VAL A 85 -4.41 -6.08 4.60
C VAL A 85 -3.71 -6.90 5.69
N VAL A 86 -3.21 -6.20 6.71
CA VAL A 86 -2.51 -6.82 7.83
C VAL A 86 -3.25 -6.44 9.11
N ASN A 87 -3.52 -7.43 9.95
CA ASN A 87 -4.20 -7.18 11.22
C ASN A 87 -3.21 -6.72 12.29
N ARG A 88 -3.72 -6.40 13.48
CA ARG A 88 -2.91 -5.86 14.58
C ARG A 88 -1.87 -6.84 15.10
N SER A 89 -2.05 -8.12 14.90
CA SER A 89 -1.05 -9.12 15.26
C SER A 89 0.02 -9.36 14.20
N GLY A 90 -0.02 -8.60 13.10
CA GLY A 90 0.97 -8.68 12.03
C GLY A 90 0.70 -9.77 11.01
N ARG A 91 -0.51 -10.30 10.96
CA ARG A 91 -0.88 -11.36 10.01
C ARG A 91 -1.65 -10.79 8.83
N ILE A 92 -1.36 -11.34 7.66
CA ILE A 92 -2.09 -10.98 6.43
C ILE A 92 -3.51 -11.52 6.50
N VAL A 93 -4.49 -10.66 6.20
CA VAL A 93 -5.91 -11.00 6.20
C VAL A 93 -6.39 -11.15 4.75
N GLY A 94 -6.80 -12.37 4.40
CA GLY A 94 -7.32 -12.66 3.06
C GLY A 94 -6.26 -12.66 1.97
N ASP A 95 -6.72 -12.67 0.73
CA ASP A 95 -5.84 -12.68 -0.44
C ASP A 95 -5.39 -11.26 -0.80
N PRO A 96 -4.23 -11.10 -1.44
CA PRO A 96 -3.82 -9.79 -1.94
C PRO A 96 -4.81 -9.24 -2.97
N ILE A 97 -5.01 -7.95 -2.94
CA ILE A 97 -5.78 -7.25 -3.97
C ILE A 97 -4.81 -6.88 -5.09
N VAL A 98 -4.88 -7.59 -6.19
CA VAL A 98 -4.02 -7.35 -7.36
C VAL A 98 -4.76 -6.45 -8.33
N GLY A 99 -4.18 -5.29 -8.63
CA GLY A 99 -4.79 -4.26 -9.45
C GLY A 99 -5.24 -3.06 -8.65
N ALA A 100 -5.55 -1.98 -9.36
CA ALA A 100 -5.90 -0.70 -8.72
C ALA A 100 -7.29 -0.76 -8.07
N ILE A 101 -7.43 -0.10 -6.92
CA ILE A 101 -8.70 0.00 -6.21
C ILE A 101 -9.65 1.05 -6.82
N THR A 102 -9.28 1.66 -7.93
CA THR A 102 -10.17 2.52 -8.71
C THR A 102 -11.32 1.72 -9.32
N SER A 103 -11.15 0.42 -9.48
CA SER A 103 -12.22 -0.51 -9.85
C SER A 103 -13.10 -0.79 -8.64
N LYS A 104 -14.43 -0.74 -8.83
CA LYS A 104 -15.37 -1.00 -7.74
C LYS A 104 -15.19 -2.40 -7.15
N ALA A 105 -14.97 -3.41 -7.99
CA ALA A 105 -14.77 -4.79 -7.52
C ALA A 105 -13.54 -4.90 -6.60
N GLN A 106 -12.43 -4.24 -6.97
CA GLN A 106 -11.22 -4.24 -6.16
C GLN A 106 -11.40 -3.44 -4.87
N ALA A 107 -12.05 -2.28 -4.94
CA ALA A 107 -12.34 -1.47 -3.77
C ALA A 107 -13.24 -2.21 -2.78
N ASP A 108 -14.26 -2.88 -3.25
CA ASP A 108 -15.18 -3.66 -2.42
C ASP A 108 -14.46 -4.84 -1.76
N ALA A 109 -13.61 -5.54 -2.51
CA ALA A 109 -12.81 -6.65 -1.97
C ALA A 109 -11.86 -6.16 -0.87
N LEU A 110 -11.22 -5.04 -1.07
CA LEU A 110 -10.33 -4.45 -0.07
C LEU A 110 -11.11 -4.04 1.19
N GLN A 111 -12.26 -3.39 1.02
CA GLN A 111 -13.09 -2.97 2.14
C GLN A 111 -13.57 -4.17 2.97
N ALA A 112 -13.93 -5.27 2.32
CA ALA A 112 -14.35 -6.47 3.02
C ALA A 112 -13.24 -7.04 3.90
N GLN A 113 -12.01 -7.03 3.42
CA GLN A 113 -10.85 -7.48 4.20
C GLN A 113 -10.52 -6.54 5.35
N ILE A 114 -10.64 -5.23 5.14
CA ILE A 114 -10.46 -4.23 6.19
C ILE A 114 -11.49 -4.43 7.29
N ASP A 115 -12.75 -4.61 6.92
CA ASP A 115 -13.82 -4.84 7.88
C ASP A 115 -13.57 -6.11 8.71
N LYS A 116 -13.08 -7.16 8.07
CA LYS A 116 -12.72 -8.41 8.74
C LYS A 116 -11.58 -8.20 9.74
N ALA A 117 -10.56 -7.46 9.36
CA ALA A 117 -9.42 -7.15 10.24
C ALA A 117 -9.87 -6.32 11.45
N LEU A 118 -10.72 -5.31 11.22
CA LEU A 118 -11.26 -4.46 12.29
C LEU A 118 -12.16 -5.25 13.24
N ALA A 119 -13.00 -6.15 12.72
CA ALA A 119 -13.86 -6.98 13.54
C ALA A 119 -13.04 -7.92 14.44
N ALA A 120 -11.96 -8.50 13.93
CA ALA A 120 -11.07 -9.34 14.71
C ALA A 120 -10.32 -8.57 15.80
N ASP A 121 -9.97 -7.31 15.52
CA ASP A 121 -9.29 -6.42 16.48
C ASP A 121 -10.21 -6.04 17.64
N MET A 122 -11.51 -5.94 17.39
CA MET A 122 -12.52 -5.58 18.41
C MET A 122 -13.02 -6.80 19.21
N GLY A 123 -12.73 -7.98 18.73
CA GLY A 123 -13.13 -9.22 19.36
C GLY A 123 -12.08 -9.73 20.33
#